data_e966a0ca427e96239451c502025237d9
#
_entry.id   e966a0ca427e96239451c502025237d9
#
_cell.length_a   1.000
_cell.length_b   1.000
_cell.length_c   1.000
_cell.angle_alpha   90.00
_cell.angle_beta   90.00
_cell.angle_gamma   90.00
#
_symmetry.space_group_name_H-M   'P 1'
#
loop_
_entity.id
_entity.type
_entity.pdbx_description
1 polymer ?
#
loop_
_entity_poly.entity_id
_entity_poly.type
_entity_poly.pdbx_seq_one_letter_code
_entity_poly.pdbx_strand_id
1 'polypeptide(L)'
;MKFVNRFFMILVALCLVCPGVSAVVNPKPFVIPELKEWKGAEGAFVPTETTKIVCPANQPELLRIARMLADDCETMFGHKPEVVQGKGGAGDVILAIRADKKLGKEGYTVKVTDRILLTAPESIGVYWGTRTLLQIAEQSENHQFPKGTLRDFPDYAMRGFMIDCGRKFIPLSFLQDYVKIMAYYKMNTLQIHLNDNGFKQFFGHDWSKTYAAFRLESDTYPGLAAEDGYYTKREFIDLQKLAENLYVEIIPEIDAPAHTLAFTHYKPEIGSKEYGMDHLDLFNPETYKFMDGLFKEYLEGDEPVFRGKKVHIGTDEYSNKKKDVVEKFRAFTDHYIRLVEGFGKQACVWGALTHAKGDTPVKSENVIMSAWYNGYANPKDMIEQGYKLISIPDGLVYIVPAAGYYYDYLNTKYLYENWTPVQIGKAVFPEKDPSILGGMFAVWNDHVGNGISTKDIHHRVYPALQTLAVKMWTGKDVSVPYADFDKQRNGISEAPGVNQLGRIGTTPGLVYEQASVAPNSETPHREIGYDYLVTFDIDGADEAKGTELFRSPDAVFYLSDPIRGMLGFARDGYLNTFSHRIHKGEKATIGISGDNKSTRLLINGQVVEEMNTQKLYYNAGKDSMNYVRTLV
;
A
#
# COMPACT_ATOMS: atom_id res chain seq x y z
N MET A 1 85.62 -19.33 55.38
CA MET A 1 84.56 -18.34 55.12
C MET A 1 83.58 -18.96 54.17
N LYS A 2 82.41 -19.43 54.66
CA LYS A 2 81.36 -20.04 53.86
C LYS A 2 80.14 -19.12 53.91
N PHE A 3 79.68 -18.63 52.74
CA PHE A 3 78.43 -17.94 52.60
C PHE A 3 77.33 -18.93 52.33
N VAL A 4 76.30 -18.87 53.18
CA VAL A 4 75.07 -19.70 52.99
C VAL A 4 74.01 -18.77 52.40
N ASN A 5 73.57 -19.03 51.15
CA ASN A 5 72.46 -18.38 50.52
C ASN A 5 71.13 -19.07 50.92
N ARG A 6 70.23 -18.35 51.58
CA ARG A 6 68.87 -18.77 51.84
C ARG A 6 67.96 -18.23 50.69
N PHE A 7 67.41 -19.12 49.88
CA PHE A 7 66.37 -18.80 48.93
C PHE A 7 65.01 -18.72 49.65
N PHE A 8 64.37 -17.58 49.61
CA PHE A 8 62.98 -17.42 50.03
C PHE A 8 62.10 -17.65 48.80
N MET A 9 61.29 -18.73 48.78
CA MET A 9 60.28 -18.98 47.80
C MET A 9 59.01 -18.19 48.18
N ILE A 10 58.68 -17.15 47.43
CA ILE A 10 57.40 -16.44 47.54
C ILE A 10 56.42 -17.13 46.59
N LEU A 11 55.44 -17.86 47.17
CA LEU A 11 54.33 -18.42 46.45
C LEU A 11 53.32 -17.30 46.15
N VAL A 12 53.32 -16.76 44.90
CA VAL A 12 52.29 -15.84 44.44
C VAL A 12 51.10 -16.68 43.98
N ALA A 13 50.05 -16.72 44.78
CA ALA A 13 48.77 -17.29 44.38
C ALA A 13 48.11 -16.33 43.33
N LEU A 14 48.21 -16.68 42.06
CA LEU A 14 47.47 -16.02 41.01
C LEU A 14 45.99 -16.41 41.16
N CYS A 15 45.17 -15.60 41.78
CA CYS A 15 43.72 -15.67 41.67
C CYS A 15 43.36 -15.32 40.22
N LEU A 16 43.09 -16.33 39.38
CA LEU A 16 42.40 -16.16 38.12
C LEU A 16 40.97 -15.64 38.42
N VAL A 17 40.81 -14.34 38.46
CA VAL A 17 39.49 -13.74 38.33
C VAL A 17 39.07 -13.94 36.88
N CYS A 18 38.31 -15.02 36.61
CA CYS A 18 37.55 -15.12 35.38
C CYS A 18 36.65 -13.85 35.32
N PRO A 19 36.79 -12.97 34.32
CA PRO A 19 35.79 -11.96 34.15
C PRO A 19 34.49 -12.71 33.89
N GLY A 20 33.51 -12.58 34.80
CA GLY A 20 32.18 -13.10 34.59
C GLY A 20 31.71 -12.55 33.26
N VAL A 21 31.46 -13.46 32.29
CA VAL A 21 30.78 -13.10 31.06
C VAL A 21 29.42 -12.57 31.49
N SER A 22 29.31 -11.25 31.52
CA SER A 22 28.01 -10.59 31.77
C SER A 22 27.10 -11.07 30.66
N ALA A 23 26.12 -11.87 31.02
CA ALA A 23 25.19 -12.44 30.05
C ALA A 23 24.51 -11.29 29.28
N VAL A 24 24.60 -11.33 27.96
CA VAL A 24 24.10 -10.25 27.10
C VAL A 24 22.59 -10.39 26.92
N VAL A 25 21.85 -9.44 27.47
CA VAL A 25 20.40 -9.34 27.32
C VAL A 25 20.07 -8.98 25.86
N ASN A 26 19.13 -9.67 25.26
CA ASN A 26 18.72 -9.43 23.87
C ASN A 26 18.24 -8.00 23.63
N PRO A 27 18.73 -7.30 22.60
CA PRO A 27 18.21 -6.01 22.18
C PRO A 27 16.78 -6.15 21.64
N LYS A 28 16.08 -5.02 21.54
CA LYS A 28 14.73 -4.97 20.93
C LYS A 28 14.82 -5.41 19.47
N PRO A 29 14.04 -6.43 19.04
CA PRO A 29 14.03 -6.85 17.65
C PRO A 29 13.47 -5.75 16.75
N PHE A 30 14.02 -5.64 15.54
CA PHE A 30 13.50 -4.74 14.52
C PHE A 30 12.23 -5.34 13.92
N VAL A 31 11.15 -4.58 13.87
CA VAL A 31 9.91 -4.90 13.16
C VAL A 31 9.22 -3.61 12.72
N ILE A 32 8.33 -3.71 11.75
CA ILE A 32 7.53 -2.60 11.26
C ILE A 32 6.05 -2.94 11.43
N PRO A 33 5.28 -2.16 12.19
CA PRO A 33 5.67 -1.02 13.03
C PRO A 33 6.57 -1.39 14.20
N GLU A 34 7.38 -0.41 14.65
CA GLU A 34 8.29 -0.58 15.79
C GLU A 34 7.53 -0.96 17.07
N LEU A 35 8.07 -1.92 17.83
CA LEU A 35 7.49 -2.35 19.12
C LEU A 35 7.55 -1.23 20.17
N LYS A 36 6.48 -1.05 20.91
CA LYS A 36 6.41 -0.06 21.98
C LYS A 36 7.24 -0.45 23.21
N GLU A 37 7.09 -1.67 23.69
CA GLU A 37 7.75 -2.13 24.90
C GLU A 37 8.52 -3.43 24.65
N TRP A 38 9.77 -3.49 25.09
CA TRP A 38 10.60 -4.68 25.05
C TRP A 38 11.41 -4.84 26.32
N LYS A 39 11.35 -6.04 26.89
CA LYS A 39 12.23 -6.46 27.98
C LYS A 39 12.95 -7.74 27.57
N GLY A 40 14.19 -7.61 27.11
CA GLY A 40 15.01 -8.73 26.70
C GLY A 40 15.37 -9.68 27.84
N ALA A 41 15.65 -10.91 27.49
CA ALA A 41 16.28 -11.93 28.32
C ALA A 41 17.42 -12.58 27.53
N GLU A 42 18.14 -13.52 28.13
CA GLU A 42 19.27 -14.19 27.48
C GLU A 42 18.83 -15.35 26.59
N GLY A 43 19.53 -15.53 25.46
CA GLY A 43 19.35 -16.65 24.54
C GLY A 43 18.16 -16.50 23.58
N ALA A 44 17.89 -17.54 22.83
CA ALA A 44 16.84 -17.55 21.81
C ALA A 44 15.95 -18.79 21.96
N PHE A 45 14.74 -18.70 21.39
CA PHE A 45 13.90 -19.82 21.05
C PHE A 45 14.11 -20.13 19.56
N VAL A 46 14.48 -21.37 19.25
CA VAL A 46 14.67 -21.84 17.87
C VAL A 46 13.57 -22.82 17.55
N PRO A 47 12.69 -22.54 16.59
CA PRO A 47 11.70 -23.49 16.12
C PRO A 47 12.37 -24.75 15.55
N THR A 48 11.70 -25.88 15.68
CA THR A 48 12.11 -27.16 15.10
C THR A 48 10.98 -27.72 14.25
N GLU A 49 11.23 -28.79 13.52
CA GLU A 49 10.20 -29.53 12.76
C GLU A 49 9.04 -30.03 13.63
N THR A 50 9.25 -30.17 14.93
CA THR A 50 8.23 -30.61 15.90
C THR A 50 7.50 -29.44 16.57
N THR A 51 7.89 -28.19 16.31
CA THR A 51 7.21 -27.02 16.85
C THR A 51 5.78 -26.94 16.33
N LYS A 52 4.82 -26.80 17.25
CA LYS A 52 3.39 -26.71 16.94
C LYS A 52 2.87 -25.31 17.21
N ILE A 53 1.83 -24.93 16.47
CA ILE A 53 1.00 -23.76 16.79
C ILE A 53 -0.22 -24.26 17.56
N VAL A 54 -0.34 -23.83 18.81
CA VAL A 54 -1.37 -24.33 19.72
C VAL A 54 -2.36 -23.22 20.07
N CYS A 55 -3.65 -23.50 19.96
CA CYS A 55 -4.73 -22.61 20.42
C CYS A 55 -5.71 -23.37 21.31
N PRO A 56 -6.46 -22.68 22.19
CA PRO A 56 -7.48 -23.32 23.03
C PRO A 56 -8.57 -23.97 22.19
N ALA A 57 -9.12 -25.07 22.70
CA ALA A 57 -10.35 -25.65 22.15
C ALA A 57 -11.53 -24.66 22.23
N ASN A 58 -12.48 -24.76 21.31
CA ASN A 58 -13.68 -23.92 21.24
C ASN A 58 -13.42 -22.40 21.00
N GLN A 59 -12.31 -22.09 20.35
CA GLN A 59 -11.95 -20.74 19.91
C GLN A 59 -11.76 -20.72 18.37
N PRO A 60 -12.86 -20.72 17.57
CA PRO A 60 -12.78 -20.89 16.11
C PRO A 60 -11.96 -19.79 15.44
N GLU A 61 -12.02 -18.56 15.95
CA GLU A 61 -11.25 -17.46 15.40
C GLU A 61 -9.74 -17.62 15.66
N LEU A 62 -9.33 -18.11 16.84
CA LEU A 62 -7.92 -18.40 17.09
C LEU A 62 -7.43 -19.58 16.25
N LEU A 63 -8.29 -20.59 16.04
CA LEU A 63 -7.95 -21.71 15.15
C LEU A 63 -7.73 -21.23 13.70
N ARG A 64 -8.57 -20.29 13.21
CA ARG A 64 -8.40 -19.66 11.91
C ARG A 64 -7.04 -18.92 11.83
N ILE A 65 -6.72 -18.09 12.82
CA ILE A 65 -5.46 -17.36 12.90
C ILE A 65 -4.26 -18.31 12.98
N ALA A 66 -4.35 -19.38 13.77
CA ALA A 66 -3.30 -20.39 13.87
C ALA A 66 -3.01 -21.09 12.54
N ARG A 67 -4.06 -21.42 11.77
CA ARG A 67 -3.93 -22.00 10.43
C ARG A 67 -3.30 -21.00 9.46
N MET A 68 -3.74 -19.74 9.48
CA MET A 68 -3.13 -18.69 8.67
C MET A 68 -1.64 -18.52 8.98
N LEU A 69 -1.26 -18.51 10.26
CA LEU A 69 0.16 -18.45 10.64
C LEU A 69 0.94 -19.67 10.13
N ALA A 70 0.36 -20.87 10.16
CA ALA A 70 0.99 -22.06 9.62
C ALA A 70 1.18 -21.99 8.10
N ASP A 71 0.15 -21.52 7.37
CA ASP A 71 0.20 -21.31 5.91
C ASP A 71 1.25 -20.24 5.54
N ASP A 72 1.33 -19.17 6.31
CA ASP A 72 2.32 -18.11 6.13
C ASP A 72 3.76 -18.62 6.39
N CYS A 73 3.95 -19.46 7.43
CA CYS A 73 5.25 -20.11 7.68
C CYS A 73 5.66 -21.03 6.53
N GLU A 74 4.72 -21.82 5.98
CA GLU A 74 4.98 -22.65 4.80
C GLU A 74 5.40 -21.80 3.60
N THR A 75 4.68 -20.70 3.36
CA THR A 75 4.94 -19.80 2.23
C THR A 75 6.28 -19.07 2.36
N MET A 76 6.63 -18.59 3.56
CA MET A 76 7.84 -17.80 3.78
C MET A 76 9.10 -18.66 4.05
N PHE A 77 8.94 -19.79 4.72
CA PHE A 77 10.06 -20.57 5.27
C PHE A 77 10.10 -22.02 4.77
N GLY A 78 9.12 -22.45 3.95
CA GLY A 78 9.08 -23.80 3.37
C GLY A 78 8.68 -24.92 4.35
N HIS A 79 8.26 -24.57 5.57
CA HIS A 79 7.81 -25.52 6.58
C HIS A 79 6.46 -25.09 7.18
N LYS A 80 5.51 -26.03 7.23
CA LYS A 80 4.17 -25.81 7.80
C LYS A 80 4.07 -26.43 9.18
N PRO A 81 4.08 -25.62 10.27
CA PRO A 81 3.87 -26.16 11.62
C PRO A 81 2.49 -26.80 11.78
N GLU A 82 2.43 -27.89 12.54
CA GLU A 82 1.16 -28.54 12.91
C GLU A 82 0.31 -27.61 13.79
N VAL A 83 -0.96 -27.44 13.46
CA VAL A 83 -1.92 -26.66 14.27
C VAL A 83 -2.72 -27.61 15.17
N VAL A 84 -2.65 -27.38 16.48
CA VAL A 84 -3.26 -28.23 17.50
C VAL A 84 -4.18 -27.42 18.42
N GLN A 85 -5.34 -27.96 18.74
CA GLN A 85 -6.19 -27.41 19.78
C GLN A 85 -5.92 -28.11 21.12
N GLY A 86 -5.59 -27.33 22.17
CA GLY A 86 -5.31 -27.87 23.49
C GLY A 86 -4.42 -26.98 24.35
N LYS A 87 -3.63 -27.63 25.21
CA LYS A 87 -2.62 -26.98 26.05
C LYS A 87 -1.26 -27.16 25.41
N GLY A 88 -0.61 -26.05 25.08
CA GLY A 88 0.76 -26.07 24.58
C GLY A 88 1.80 -26.25 25.69
N GLY A 89 3.00 -26.66 25.29
CA GLY A 89 4.14 -26.94 26.17
C GLY A 89 5.42 -26.19 25.75
N ALA A 90 6.55 -26.68 26.26
CA ALA A 90 7.86 -26.26 25.77
C ALA A 90 8.02 -26.64 24.29
N GLY A 91 8.65 -25.78 23.51
CA GLY A 91 8.83 -25.97 22.06
C GLY A 91 7.67 -25.46 21.19
N ASP A 92 6.53 -25.04 21.77
CA ASP A 92 5.34 -24.63 21.03
C ASP A 92 5.20 -23.10 20.88
N VAL A 93 4.44 -22.69 19.87
CA VAL A 93 3.88 -21.34 19.72
C VAL A 93 2.42 -21.38 20.17
N ILE A 94 2.09 -20.67 21.24
CA ILE A 94 0.78 -20.73 21.89
C ILE A 94 0.05 -19.41 21.67
N LEU A 95 -1.17 -19.48 21.11
CA LEU A 95 -2.08 -18.35 20.90
C LEU A 95 -3.19 -18.39 21.94
N ALA A 96 -3.47 -17.26 22.63
CA ALA A 96 -4.52 -17.22 23.63
C ALA A 96 -5.16 -15.84 23.77
N ILE A 97 -6.44 -15.82 24.14
CA ILE A 97 -7.14 -14.59 24.57
C ILE A 97 -6.90 -14.38 26.06
N ARG A 98 -6.46 -13.18 26.41
CA ARG A 98 -6.29 -12.75 27.79
C ARG A 98 -6.67 -11.29 27.94
N ALA A 99 -7.61 -11.00 28.83
CA ALA A 99 -8.04 -9.64 29.11
C ALA A 99 -6.89 -8.76 29.65
N ASP A 100 -6.66 -7.63 29.00
CA ASP A 100 -5.78 -6.54 29.43
C ASP A 100 -6.32 -5.22 28.90
N LYS A 101 -7.02 -4.46 29.75
CA LYS A 101 -7.65 -3.18 29.36
C LYS A 101 -6.67 -2.14 28.83
N LYS A 102 -5.38 -2.23 29.18
CA LYS A 102 -4.37 -1.26 28.74
C LYS A 102 -3.87 -1.53 27.31
N LEU A 103 -4.15 -2.71 26.76
CA LEU A 103 -3.82 -3.05 25.38
C LEU A 103 -4.87 -2.59 24.36
N GLY A 104 -6.08 -2.25 24.82
CA GLY A 104 -7.20 -2.01 23.89
C GLY A 104 -7.56 -3.30 23.13
N LYS A 105 -8.27 -3.15 22.02
CA LYS A 105 -8.73 -4.29 21.22
C LYS A 105 -7.61 -4.90 20.36
N GLU A 106 -6.72 -4.06 19.86
CA GLU A 106 -5.71 -4.43 18.86
C GLU A 106 -4.33 -4.75 19.45
N GLY A 107 -4.11 -4.44 20.73
CA GLY A 107 -2.82 -4.70 21.37
C GLY A 107 -2.61 -6.17 21.73
N TYR A 108 -1.34 -6.53 21.92
CA TYR A 108 -0.93 -7.90 22.23
C TYR A 108 0.36 -7.93 23.08
N THR A 109 0.63 -9.09 23.65
CA THR A 109 1.85 -9.38 24.38
C THR A 109 2.45 -10.69 23.86
N VAL A 110 3.76 -10.73 23.63
CA VAL A 110 4.49 -11.97 23.33
C VAL A 110 5.55 -12.21 24.40
N LYS A 111 5.54 -13.39 24.98
CA LYS A 111 6.58 -13.86 25.89
C LYS A 111 7.32 -15.02 25.25
N VAL A 112 8.63 -14.84 25.03
CA VAL A 112 9.53 -15.84 24.46
C VAL A 112 10.40 -16.42 25.58
N THR A 113 10.30 -17.72 25.80
CA THR A 113 11.08 -18.48 26.80
C THR A 113 11.55 -19.80 26.16
N ASP A 114 11.21 -20.95 26.73
CA ASP A 114 11.27 -22.29 26.11
C ASP A 114 10.08 -22.54 25.14
N ARG A 115 9.20 -21.57 25.03
CA ARG A 115 8.02 -21.51 24.15
C ARG A 115 7.74 -20.06 23.78
N ILE A 116 6.88 -19.85 22.80
CA ILE A 116 6.32 -18.54 22.48
C ILE A 116 4.87 -18.49 22.97
N LEU A 117 4.55 -17.54 23.83
CA LEU A 117 3.18 -17.29 24.27
C LEU A 117 2.72 -15.92 23.76
N LEU A 118 1.82 -15.92 22.78
CA LEU A 118 1.16 -14.74 22.24
C LEU A 118 -0.24 -14.61 22.84
N THR A 119 -0.48 -13.49 23.52
CA THR A 119 -1.78 -13.20 24.13
C THR A 119 -2.29 -11.82 23.73
N ALA A 120 -3.60 -11.68 23.59
CA ALA A 120 -4.26 -10.40 23.34
C ALA A 120 -5.66 -10.38 23.95
N PRO A 121 -6.28 -9.20 24.16
CA PRO A 121 -7.65 -9.09 24.60
C PRO A 121 -8.69 -9.60 23.60
N GLU A 122 -8.42 -9.41 22.30
CA GLU A 122 -9.27 -9.83 21.19
C GLU A 122 -8.44 -10.54 20.10
N SER A 123 -9.11 -11.29 19.24
CA SER A 123 -8.47 -12.06 18.14
C SER A 123 -7.66 -11.20 17.17
N ILE A 124 -8.09 -9.97 16.89
CA ILE A 124 -7.36 -9.02 16.07
C ILE A 124 -5.96 -8.72 16.63
N GLY A 125 -5.82 -8.58 17.93
CA GLY A 125 -4.51 -8.40 18.58
C GLY A 125 -3.62 -9.63 18.45
N VAL A 126 -4.20 -10.85 18.55
CA VAL A 126 -3.47 -12.09 18.27
C VAL A 126 -2.98 -12.10 16.82
N TYR A 127 -3.83 -11.72 15.87
CA TYR A 127 -3.46 -11.64 14.47
C TYR A 127 -2.28 -10.68 14.23
N TRP A 128 -2.33 -9.45 14.78
CA TRP A 128 -1.20 -8.50 14.70
C TRP A 128 0.09 -9.06 15.33
N GLY A 129 -0.03 -9.76 16.43
CA GLY A 129 1.10 -10.44 17.07
C GLY A 129 1.73 -11.49 16.16
N THR A 130 0.95 -12.23 15.37
CA THR A 130 1.50 -13.20 14.39
C THR A 130 2.31 -12.51 13.29
N ARG A 131 1.90 -11.31 12.84
CA ARG A 131 2.68 -10.52 11.86
C ARG A 131 4.04 -10.12 12.44
N THR A 132 4.08 -9.73 13.71
CA THR A 132 5.34 -9.48 14.42
C THR A 132 6.21 -10.71 14.51
N LEU A 133 5.65 -11.89 14.81
CA LEU A 133 6.42 -13.13 14.86
C LEU A 133 7.04 -13.47 13.49
N LEU A 134 6.29 -13.35 12.40
CA LEU A 134 6.82 -13.58 11.06
C LEU A 134 7.97 -12.62 10.71
N GLN A 135 7.83 -11.33 11.00
CA GLN A 135 8.89 -10.35 10.76
C GLN A 135 10.15 -10.60 11.59
N ILE A 136 10.02 -11.11 12.82
CA ILE A 136 11.18 -11.51 13.63
C ILE A 136 11.85 -12.75 13.02
N ALA A 137 11.06 -13.76 12.65
CA ALA A 137 11.56 -15.03 12.12
C ALA A 137 12.31 -14.87 10.79
N GLU A 138 11.82 -14.01 9.88
CA GLU A 138 12.44 -13.83 8.56
C GLU A 138 13.84 -13.19 8.59
N GLN A 139 14.22 -12.55 9.70
CA GLN A 139 15.50 -11.84 9.83
C GLN A 139 16.67 -12.74 10.29
N SER A 140 16.45 -14.03 10.47
CA SER A 140 17.53 -14.97 10.83
C SER A 140 17.38 -16.29 10.07
N GLU A 141 18.52 -16.91 9.69
CA GLU A 141 18.55 -18.16 8.93
C GLU A 141 17.84 -19.32 9.63
N ASN A 142 17.86 -19.36 10.97
CA ASN A 142 17.22 -20.40 11.77
C ASN A 142 15.83 -20.00 12.28
N HIS A 143 15.26 -18.90 11.78
CA HIS A 143 13.95 -18.37 12.19
C HIS A 143 13.82 -18.21 13.71
N GLN A 144 14.93 -17.87 14.39
CA GLN A 144 15.00 -17.79 15.85
C GLN A 144 14.35 -16.53 16.41
N PHE A 145 13.86 -16.66 17.65
CA PHE A 145 13.22 -15.57 18.37
C PHE A 145 14.07 -15.21 19.61
N PRO A 146 14.50 -13.95 19.78
CA PRO A 146 15.20 -13.52 20.98
C PRO A 146 14.29 -13.71 22.20
N LYS A 147 14.78 -14.33 23.27
CA LYS A 147 14.04 -14.46 24.52
C LYS A 147 13.79 -13.10 25.15
N GLY A 148 12.60 -12.90 25.67
CA GLY A 148 12.14 -11.65 26.25
C GLY A 148 10.62 -11.55 26.31
N THR A 149 10.16 -10.37 26.65
CA THR A 149 8.73 -10.04 26.65
C THR A 149 8.53 -8.73 25.92
N LEU A 150 7.63 -8.73 24.94
CA LEU A 150 7.15 -7.51 24.27
C LEU A 150 5.70 -7.24 24.63
N ARG A 151 5.33 -5.97 24.62
CA ARG A 151 3.97 -5.49 24.73
C ARG A 151 3.77 -4.38 23.71
N ASP A 152 2.74 -4.49 22.87
CA ASP A 152 2.57 -3.63 21.71
C ASP A 152 1.09 -3.33 21.43
N PHE A 153 0.78 -2.13 20.97
CA PHE A 153 -0.57 -1.67 20.71
C PHE A 153 -0.54 -0.38 19.86
N PRO A 154 -1.58 -0.12 19.02
CA PRO A 154 -1.61 1.08 18.19
C PRO A 154 -1.98 2.33 18.98
N ASP A 155 -1.43 3.48 18.56
CA ASP A 155 -1.83 4.79 19.06
C ASP A 155 -3.08 5.33 18.36
N TYR A 156 -3.30 4.95 17.10
CA TYR A 156 -4.43 5.42 16.30
C TYR A 156 -5.27 4.26 15.76
N ALA A 157 -6.58 4.42 15.83
CA ALA A 157 -7.55 3.38 15.46
C ALA A 157 -7.62 3.14 13.94
N MET A 158 -7.46 4.20 13.13
CA MET A 158 -7.47 4.10 11.67
C MET A 158 -6.06 4.32 11.11
N ARG A 159 -5.61 3.35 10.33
CA ARG A 159 -4.28 3.35 9.70
C ARG A 159 -4.49 2.99 8.24
N GLY A 160 -4.58 4.03 7.38
CA GLY A 160 -5.17 3.92 6.07
C GLY A 160 -4.24 4.17 4.89
N PHE A 161 -4.66 3.62 3.77
CA PHE A 161 -4.15 3.89 2.44
C PHE A 161 -5.34 4.07 1.48
N MET A 162 -5.27 5.04 0.58
CA MET A 162 -6.25 5.28 -0.48
C MET A 162 -5.59 5.12 -1.84
N ILE A 163 -6.28 4.42 -2.74
CA ILE A 163 -5.84 4.20 -4.12
C ILE A 163 -6.88 4.67 -5.13
N ASP A 164 -6.45 5.52 -6.07
CA ASP A 164 -7.24 5.98 -7.19
C ASP A 164 -7.28 4.90 -8.29
N CYS A 165 -8.40 4.17 -8.35
CA CYS A 165 -8.70 3.23 -9.41
C CYS A 165 -9.48 3.88 -10.55
N GLY A 166 -10.09 5.03 -10.32
CA GLY A 166 -10.88 5.77 -11.30
C GLY A 166 -10.04 6.18 -12.50
N ARG A 167 -8.96 6.93 -12.28
CA ARG A 167 -8.11 7.45 -13.37
C ARG A 167 -7.18 6.40 -13.98
N LYS A 168 -6.90 5.31 -13.26
CA LYS A 168 -6.13 4.18 -13.76
C LYS A 168 -6.74 2.87 -13.26
N PHE A 169 -7.02 1.94 -14.19
CA PHE A 169 -7.44 0.62 -13.76
C PHE A 169 -6.32 -0.09 -13.00
N ILE A 170 -6.64 -0.53 -11.80
CA ILE A 170 -5.75 -1.31 -10.94
C ILE A 170 -6.24 -2.77 -10.95
N PRO A 171 -5.44 -3.74 -11.41
CA PRO A 171 -5.86 -5.14 -11.42
C PRO A 171 -6.28 -5.64 -10.04
N LEU A 172 -7.29 -6.50 -10.00
CA LEU A 172 -7.80 -7.09 -8.75
C LEU A 172 -6.70 -7.79 -7.95
N SER A 173 -5.78 -8.49 -8.63
CA SER A 173 -4.63 -9.16 -8.02
C SER A 173 -3.72 -8.20 -7.25
N PHE A 174 -3.52 -7.00 -7.79
CA PHE A 174 -2.73 -5.96 -7.11
C PHE A 174 -3.44 -5.47 -5.84
N LEU A 175 -4.76 -5.26 -5.89
CA LEU A 175 -5.53 -4.89 -4.69
C LEU A 175 -5.51 -6.00 -3.63
N GLN A 176 -5.61 -7.27 -4.05
CA GLN A 176 -5.49 -8.42 -3.15
C GLN A 176 -4.11 -8.47 -2.46
N ASP A 177 -3.04 -8.20 -3.20
CA ASP A 177 -1.69 -8.14 -2.64
C ASP A 177 -1.55 -6.94 -1.68
N TYR A 178 -2.14 -5.79 -2.01
CA TYR A 178 -2.10 -4.63 -1.10
C TYR A 178 -2.87 -4.86 0.19
N VAL A 179 -3.97 -5.58 0.17
CA VAL A 179 -4.66 -6.03 1.40
C VAL A 179 -3.72 -6.88 2.27
N LYS A 180 -2.95 -7.81 1.68
CA LYS A 180 -1.96 -8.62 2.40
C LYS A 180 -0.80 -7.78 2.94
N ILE A 181 -0.25 -6.87 2.11
CA ILE A 181 0.83 -5.94 2.52
C ILE A 181 0.36 -5.09 3.71
N MET A 182 -0.80 -4.46 3.60
CA MET A 182 -1.37 -3.63 4.66
C MET A 182 -1.52 -4.41 5.96
N ALA A 183 -2.09 -5.62 5.89
CA ALA A 183 -2.23 -6.50 7.06
C ALA A 183 -0.87 -6.88 7.66
N TYR A 184 0.14 -7.15 6.84
CA TYR A 184 1.48 -7.50 7.31
C TYR A 184 2.15 -6.37 8.10
N TYR A 185 1.87 -5.13 7.70
CA TYR A 185 2.34 -3.91 8.37
C TYR A 185 1.31 -3.31 9.35
N LYS A 186 0.28 -4.08 9.76
CA LYS A 186 -0.75 -3.70 10.73
C LYS A 186 -1.55 -2.43 10.35
N MET A 187 -1.67 -2.15 9.06
CA MET A 187 -2.62 -1.17 8.54
C MET A 187 -3.98 -1.82 8.34
N ASN A 188 -5.06 -1.08 8.63
CA ASN A 188 -6.40 -1.67 8.75
C ASN A 188 -7.48 -1.01 7.90
N THR A 189 -7.14 -0.04 7.05
CA THR A 189 -8.14 0.71 6.28
C THR A 189 -7.65 0.96 4.85
N LEU A 190 -8.30 0.35 3.85
CA LEU A 190 -8.06 0.58 2.43
C LEU A 190 -9.25 1.31 1.81
N GLN A 191 -9.07 2.56 1.39
CA GLN A 191 -10.07 3.29 0.62
C GLN A 191 -9.83 3.08 -0.88
N ILE A 192 -10.87 2.69 -1.61
CA ILE A 192 -10.81 2.47 -3.06
C ILE A 192 -11.67 3.53 -3.74
N HIS A 193 -11.02 4.46 -4.42
CA HIS A 193 -11.65 5.52 -5.20
C HIS A 193 -12.06 4.98 -6.57
N LEU A 194 -13.39 4.76 -6.76
CA LEU A 194 -13.93 3.96 -7.85
C LEU A 194 -14.22 4.74 -9.12
N ASN A 195 -14.34 6.07 -9.05
CA ASN A 195 -14.62 6.90 -10.23
C ASN A 195 -13.81 8.19 -10.21
N ASP A 196 -13.33 8.56 -11.38
CA ASP A 196 -12.72 9.86 -11.63
C ASP A 196 -12.50 10.11 -13.12
N ASN A 197 -11.85 11.25 -13.45
CA ASN A 197 -11.54 11.67 -14.82
C ASN A 197 -10.18 12.34 -14.94
N GLY A 198 -9.65 12.31 -16.15
CA GLY A 198 -8.45 13.04 -16.50
C GLY A 198 -8.69 14.55 -16.64
N PHE A 199 -7.60 15.30 -16.75
CA PHE A 199 -7.66 16.76 -16.96
C PHE A 199 -7.95 17.09 -18.43
N LYS A 200 -9.04 17.80 -18.68
CA LYS A 200 -9.55 18.16 -20.01
C LYS A 200 -8.48 18.76 -20.95
N GLN A 201 -7.51 19.52 -20.42
CA GLN A 201 -6.45 20.12 -21.22
C GLN A 201 -5.59 19.10 -21.98
N PHE A 202 -5.46 17.88 -21.49
CA PHE A 202 -4.71 16.81 -22.16
C PHE A 202 -5.53 16.08 -23.22
N PHE A 203 -6.84 16.41 -23.32
CA PHE A 203 -7.80 15.79 -24.25
C PHE A 203 -8.41 16.84 -25.22
N GLY A 204 -7.61 17.82 -25.65
CA GLY A 204 -8.04 18.85 -26.59
C GLY A 204 -9.07 19.84 -26.04
N HIS A 205 -9.12 20.02 -24.72
CA HIS A 205 -10.13 20.84 -24.02
C HIS A 205 -11.59 20.42 -24.26
N ASP A 206 -11.80 19.14 -24.58
CA ASP A 206 -13.10 18.58 -24.93
C ASP A 206 -13.53 17.54 -23.91
N TRP A 207 -14.60 17.81 -23.16
CA TRP A 207 -15.14 16.87 -22.18
C TRP A 207 -15.55 15.53 -22.78
N SER A 208 -16.06 15.52 -24.02
CA SER A 208 -16.47 14.27 -24.70
C SER A 208 -15.31 13.35 -25.04
N LYS A 209 -14.07 13.87 -25.06
CA LYS A 209 -12.83 13.14 -25.32
C LYS A 209 -12.03 12.89 -24.06
N THR A 210 -12.35 13.60 -22.99
CA THR A 210 -11.63 13.47 -21.73
C THR A 210 -11.87 12.10 -21.14
N TYR A 211 -10.78 11.41 -20.78
CA TYR A 211 -10.86 10.12 -20.13
C TYR A 211 -11.66 10.20 -18.82
N ALA A 212 -12.54 9.22 -18.61
CA ALA A 212 -13.29 9.07 -17.37
C ALA A 212 -13.66 7.59 -17.17
N ALA A 213 -13.68 7.15 -15.94
CA ALA A 213 -14.01 5.77 -15.62
C ALA A 213 -14.76 5.64 -14.29
N PHE A 214 -15.67 4.66 -14.26
CA PHE A 214 -16.25 4.07 -13.08
C PHE A 214 -15.88 2.58 -13.04
N ARG A 215 -15.41 2.09 -11.91
CA ARG A 215 -14.72 0.78 -11.83
C ARG A 215 -15.55 -0.36 -11.26
N LEU A 216 -16.85 -0.22 -11.12
CA LEU A 216 -17.68 -1.28 -10.57
C LEU A 216 -18.84 -1.61 -11.50
N GLU A 217 -19.09 -2.90 -11.70
CA GLU A 217 -20.23 -3.43 -12.45
C GLU A 217 -21.55 -2.88 -11.92
N SER A 218 -22.45 -2.47 -12.81
CA SER A 218 -23.80 -2.02 -12.47
C SER A 218 -24.86 -2.73 -13.32
N ASP A 219 -25.84 -3.35 -12.67
CA ASP A 219 -27.02 -3.91 -13.33
C ASP A 219 -28.09 -2.82 -13.53
N THR A 220 -28.16 -1.84 -12.64
CA THR A 220 -29.10 -0.71 -12.74
C THR A 220 -28.74 0.19 -13.93
N TYR A 221 -27.44 0.33 -14.22
CA TYR A 221 -26.91 1.16 -15.30
C TYR A 221 -25.94 0.35 -16.17
N PRO A 222 -26.46 -0.59 -17.02
CA PRO A 222 -25.62 -1.40 -17.89
C PRO A 222 -24.76 -0.54 -18.83
N GLY A 223 -23.44 -0.80 -18.88
CA GLY A 223 -22.49 -0.04 -19.68
C GLY A 223 -21.93 1.22 -18.99
N LEU A 224 -22.23 1.45 -17.70
CA LEU A 224 -21.62 2.50 -16.91
C LEU A 224 -20.17 2.18 -16.54
N ALA A 225 -19.87 0.91 -16.28
CA ALA A 225 -18.52 0.45 -15.96
C ALA A 225 -17.56 0.66 -17.14
N ALA A 226 -16.33 1.06 -16.86
CA ALA A 226 -15.34 1.42 -17.86
C ALA A 226 -14.88 0.22 -18.72
N GLU A 227 -14.72 0.45 -20.03
CA GLU A 227 -14.33 -0.60 -20.99
C GLU A 227 -12.87 -1.07 -20.82
N ASP A 228 -11.99 -0.21 -20.32
CA ASP A 228 -10.56 -0.51 -20.10
C ASP A 228 -10.29 -1.33 -18.84
N GLY A 229 -11.32 -1.62 -18.05
CA GLY A 229 -11.29 -2.47 -16.88
C GLY A 229 -12.22 -2.02 -15.76
N TYR A 230 -12.83 -2.98 -15.11
CA TYR A 230 -13.71 -2.80 -13.97
C TYR A 230 -13.72 -4.08 -13.11
N TYR A 231 -14.27 -3.98 -11.92
CA TYR A 231 -14.51 -5.12 -11.02
C TYR A 231 -15.95 -5.56 -11.14
N THR A 232 -16.19 -6.85 -11.30
CA THR A 232 -17.53 -7.39 -11.12
C THR A 232 -17.98 -7.25 -9.68
N LYS A 233 -19.27 -7.22 -9.42
CA LYS A 233 -19.81 -7.20 -8.05
C LYS A 233 -19.25 -8.36 -7.21
N ARG A 234 -19.15 -9.55 -7.81
CA ARG A 234 -18.63 -10.74 -7.15
C ARG A 234 -17.14 -10.58 -6.77
N GLU A 235 -16.31 -10.13 -7.68
CA GLU A 235 -14.88 -9.86 -7.42
C GLU A 235 -14.69 -8.84 -6.30
N PHE A 236 -15.51 -7.78 -6.29
CA PHE A 236 -15.42 -6.74 -5.25
C PHE A 236 -15.90 -7.24 -3.88
N ILE A 237 -16.93 -8.09 -3.84
CA ILE A 237 -17.36 -8.79 -2.63
C ILE A 237 -16.25 -9.72 -2.11
N ASP A 238 -15.64 -10.51 -2.98
CA ASP A 238 -14.61 -11.47 -2.60
C ASP A 238 -13.31 -10.77 -2.14
N LEU A 239 -12.95 -9.64 -2.74
CA LEU A 239 -11.87 -8.77 -2.26
C LEU A 239 -12.13 -8.27 -0.83
N GLN A 240 -13.34 -7.82 -0.53
CA GLN A 240 -13.71 -7.37 0.81
C GLN A 240 -13.72 -8.53 1.82
N LYS A 241 -14.17 -9.74 1.42
CA LYS A 241 -14.07 -10.95 2.26
C LYS A 241 -12.61 -11.31 2.58
N LEU A 242 -11.71 -11.21 1.60
CA LEU A 242 -10.27 -11.38 1.85
C LEU A 242 -9.77 -10.36 2.87
N ALA A 243 -10.13 -9.09 2.69
CA ALA A 243 -9.71 -8.00 3.57
C ALA A 243 -10.26 -8.17 5.01
N GLU A 244 -11.53 -8.52 5.15
CA GLU A 244 -12.17 -8.83 6.45
C GLU A 244 -11.42 -9.95 7.18
N ASN A 245 -11.04 -11.02 6.48
CA ASN A 245 -10.26 -12.14 7.03
C ASN A 245 -8.86 -11.72 7.52
N LEU A 246 -8.30 -10.65 6.97
CA LEU A 246 -7.00 -10.08 7.31
C LEU A 246 -7.11 -8.84 8.20
N TYR A 247 -8.30 -8.55 8.76
CA TYR A 247 -8.59 -7.39 9.59
C TYR A 247 -8.30 -6.04 8.92
N VAL A 248 -8.46 -5.97 7.60
CA VAL A 248 -8.45 -4.75 6.81
C VAL A 248 -9.87 -4.41 6.37
N GLU A 249 -10.36 -3.22 6.69
CA GLU A 249 -11.65 -2.75 6.19
C GLU A 249 -11.44 -2.04 4.84
N ILE A 250 -12.19 -2.44 3.81
CA ILE A 250 -12.28 -1.70 2.56
C ILE A 250 -13.38 -0.66 2.67
N ILE A 251 -13.05 0.61 2.42
CA ILE A 251 -14.00 1.71 2.29
C ILE A 251 -14.17 1.98 0.79
N PRO A 252 -15.27 1.52 0.17
CA PRO A 252 -15.56 1.90 -1.21
C PRO A 252 -15.93 3.38 -1.28
N GLU A 253 -15.42 4.06 -2.31
CA GLU A 253 -15.74 5.46 -2.57
C GLU A 253 -16.40 5.62 -3.94
N ILE A 254 -17.58 6.24 -3.94
CA ILE A 254 -18.20 6.82 -5.13
C ILE A 254 -18.16 8.32 -4.94
N ASP A 255 -17.27 8.98 -5.67
CA ASP A 255 -17.08 10.42 -5.54
C ASP A 255 -18.10 11.21 -6.37
N ALA A 256 -18.77 12.13 -5.70
CA ALA A 256 -19.74 13.05 -6.26
C ALA A 256 -19.90 14.26 -5.30
N PRO A 257 -20.28 15.45 -5.79
CA PRO A 257 -20.82 15.76 -7.12
C PRO A 257 -19.78 16.31 -8.13
N ALA A 258 -18.51 16.44 -7.78
CA ALA A 258 -17.39 16.60 -8.69
C ALA A 258 -16.79 15.24 -9.06
N HIS A 259 -15.78 15.19 -9.94
CA HIS A 259 -15.11 13.95 -10.37
C HIS A 259 -16.05 12.92 -11.03
N THR A 260 -17.13 13.40 -11.65
CA THR A 260 -18.27 12.58 -12.09
C THR A 260 -18.40 12.45 -13.60
N LEU A 261 -17.33 12.73 -14.36
CA LEU A 261 -17.41 12.71 -15.83
C LEU A 261 -17.83 11.32 -16.38
N ALA A 262 -17.49 10.23 -15.70
CA ALA A 262 -17.96 8.89 -16.09
C ALA A 262 -19.49 8.80 -16.05
N PHE A 263 -20.12 9.39 -15.05
CA PHE A 263 -21.59 9.40 -14.91
C PHE A 263 -22.25 10.31 -15.95
N THR A 264 -21.63 11.48 -16.24
CA THR A 264 -22.14 12.41 -17.22
C THR A 264 -21.86 12.00 -18.68
N HIS A 265 -20.85 11.17 -18.93
CA HIS A 265 -20.70 10.48 -20.22
C HIS A 265 -21.84 9.49 -20.44
N TYR A 266 -22.21 8.74 -19.41
CA TYR A 266 -23.32 7.78 -19.46
C TYR A 266 -24.68 8.48 -19.59
N LYS A 267 -24.91 9.56 -18.81
CA LYS A 267 -26.17 10.32 -18.75
C LYS A 267 -25.87 11.83 -18.82
N PRO A 268 -25.68 12.40 -20.05
CA PRO A 268 -25.21 13.79 -20.19
C PRO A 268 -26.13 14.86 -19.60
N GLU A 269 -27.42 14.58 -19.46
CA GLU A 269 -28.39 15.52 -18.91
C GLU A 269 -28.21 15.82 -17.42
N ILE A 270 -27.47 14.98 -16.66
CA ILE A 270 -27.17 15.25 -15.25
C ILE A 270 -25.90 16.08 -15.05
N GLY A 271 -25.15 16.38 -16.12
CA GLY A 271 -23.92 17.15 -16.07
C GLY A 271 -24.18 18.65 -15.95
N SER A 272 -23.30 19.34 -15.22
CA SER A 272 -23.37 20.79 -15.07
C SER A 272 -22.87 21.49 -16.32
N LYS A 273 -23.73 22.27 -16.95
CA LYS A 273 -23.35 23.15 -18.08
C LYS A 273 -22.52 24.36 -17.63
N GLU A 274 -22.66 24.76 -16.38
CA GLU A 274 -22.00 25.94 -15.84
C GLU A 274 -20.59 25.63 -15.31
N TYR A 275 -20.42 24.52 -14.61
CA TYR A 275 -19.15 24.18 -13.92
C TYR A 275 -18.29 23.16 -14.66
N GLY A 276 -18.83 22.50 -15.66
CA GLY A 276 -18.17 21.48 -16.47
C GLY A 276 -18.85 20.12 -16.34
N MET A 277 -18.67 19.28 -17.36
CA MET A 277 -19.32 17.97 -17.42
C MET A 277 -18.73 16.97 -16.40
N ASP A 278 -17.62 17.29 -15.77
CA ASP A 278 -17.05 16.57 -14.64
C ASP A 278 -17.73 16.87 -13.30
N HIS A 279 -18.76 17.72 -13.33
CA HIS A 279 -19.61 18.07 -12.18
C HIS A 279 -21.07 17.74 -12.46
N LEU A 280 -21.80 17.25 -11.45
CA LEU A 280 -23.24 17.05 -11.53
C LEU A 280 -24.03 18.36 -11.40
N ASP A 281 -25.14 18.47 -12.10
CA ASP A 281 -26.11 19.55 -11.90
C ASP A 281 -26.96 19.30 -10.66
N LEU A 282 -26.70 20.01 -9.57
CA LEU A 282 -27.38 19.84 -8.30
C LEU A 282 -28.82 20.40 -8.25
N PHE A 283 -29.23 21.12 -9.30
CA PHE A 283 -30.60 21.61 -9.44
C PHE A 283 -31.49 20.66 -10.25
N ASN A 284 -30.88 19.65 -10.92
CA ASN A 284 -31.58 18.65 -11.70
C ASN A 284 -32.02 17.46 -10.84
N PRO A 285 -33.33 17.18 -10.71
CA PRO A 285 -33.81 16.03 -9.92
C PRO A 285 -33.35 14.66 -10.48
N GLU A 286 -33.05 14.57 -11.79
CA GLU A 286 -32.51 13.36 -12.39
C GLU A 286 -31.10 13.00 -11.85
N THR A 287 -30.34 14.01 -11.39
CA THR A 287 -29.07 13.80 -10.69
C THR A 287 -29.25 12.91 -9.44
N TYR A 288 -30.21 13.29 -8.60
CA TYR A 288 -30.49 12.55 -7.37
C TYR A 288 -31.08 11.16 -7.68
N LYS A 289 -31.96 11.05 -8.66
CA LYS A 289 -32.53 9.77 -9.07
C LYS A 289 -31.44 8.79 -9.57
N PHE A 290 -30.47 9.30 -10.34
CA PHE A 290 -29.32 8.50 -10.82
C PHE A 290 -28.43 8.06 -9.65
N MET A 291 -27.99 9.02 -8.83
CA MET A 291 -27.08 8.72 -7.73
C MET A 291 -27.73 7.86 -6.63
N ASP A 292 -29.01 8.09 -6.31
CA ASP A 292 -29.78 7.23 -5.38
C ASP A 292 -29.86 5.79 -5.90
N GLY A 293 -30.12 5.62 -7.18
CA GLY A 293 -30.14 4.29 -7.82
C GLY A 293 -28.81 3.57 -7.74
N LEU A 294 -27.72 4.32 -7.97
CA LEU A 294 -26.36 3.77 -7.93
C LEU A 294 -25.97 3.35 -6.50
N PHE A 295 -26.18 4.19 -5.50
CA PHE A 295 -25.87 3.84 -4.10
C PHE A 295 -26.74 2.69 -3.60
N LYS A 296 -28.04 2.69 -3.90
CA LYS A 296 -28.96 1.61 -3.49
C LYS A 296 -28.52 0.26 -4.04
N GLU A 297 -28.09 0.21 -5.31
CA GLU A 297 -27.63 -1.02 -5.94
C GLU A 297 -26.52 -1.72 -5.15
N TYR A 298 -25.62 -0.96 -4.55
CA TYR A 298 -24.48 -1.53 -3.81
C TYR A 298 -24.71 -1.68 -2.30
N LEU A 299 -25.73 -1.00 -1.75
CA LEU A 299 -26.02 -0.99 -0.32
C LEU A 299 -27.19 -1.88 0.07
N GLU A 300 -28.08 -2.19 -0.87
CA GLU A 300 -29.31 -2.95 -0.60
C GLU A 300 -29.10 -4.45 -0.70
N GLY A 301 -29.95 -5.23 -0.02
CA GLY A 301 -29.99 -6.70 -0.08
C GLY A 301 -29.32 -7.40 1.09
N ASP A 302 -29.47 -8.73 1.13
CA ASP A 302 -28.93 -9.57 2.22
C ASP A 302 -27.40 -9.72 2.15
N GLU A 303 -26.82 -9.67 0.96
CA GLU A 303 -25.37 -9.64 0.71
C GLU A 303 -25.03 -8.39 -0.13
N PRO A 304 -24.98 -7.18 0.50
CA PRO A 304 -24.71 -5.96 -0.23
C PRO A 304 -23.28 -5.98 -0.81
N VAL A 305 -23.11 -5.33 -1.95
CA VAL A 305 -21.80 -5.23 -2.61
C VAL A 305 -20.81 -4.47 -1.74
N PHE A 306 -21.25 -3.40 -1.08
CA PHE A 306 -20.46 -2.67 -0.06
C PHE A 306 -20.66 -3.33 1.30
N ARG A 307 -19.74 -4.23 1.65
CA ARG A 307 -19.84 -5.09 2.83
C ARG A 307 -19.43 -4.39 4.12
N GLY A 308 -18.37 -3.59 4.08
CA GLY A 308 -17.79 -2.90 5.23
C GLY A 308 -18.77 -1.99 5.96
N LYS A 309 -18.35 -1.49 7.11
CA LYS A 309 -19.19 -0.58 7.92
C LYS A 309 -19.21 0.85 7.40
N LYS A 310 -18.22 1.21 6.56
CA LYS A 310 -18.00 2.57 6.07
C LYS A 310 -18.16 2.64 4.57
N VAL A 311 -18.70 3.77 4.11
CA VAL A 311 -18.80 4.11 2.68
C VAL A 311 -18.42 5.57 2.52
N HIS A 312 -17.52 5.86 1.58
CA HIS A 312 -17.12 7.21 1.25
C HIS A 312 -17.97 7.75 0.09
N ILE A 313 -18.54 8.93 0.27
CA ILE A 313 -19.45 9.54 -0.71
C ILE A 313 -18.79 10.69 -1.49
N GLY A 314 -17.47 10.87 -1.37
CA GLY A 314 -16.73 11.94 -1.98
C GLY A 314 -16.99 13.29 -1.31
N THR A 315 -17.56 14.25 -2.06
CA THR A 315 -18.00 15.58 -1.63
C THR A 315 -16.86 16.59 -1.41
N ASP A 316 -15.93 16.68 -2.36
CA ASP A 316 -14.83 17.63 -2.31
C ASP A 316 -15.03 18.83 -3.26
N GLU A 317 -14.37 18.89 -4.36
CA GLU A 317 -14.07 20.04 -5.20
C GLU A 317 -15.25 20.62 -6.01
N TYR A 318 -16.31 21.07 -5.36
CA TYR A 318 -17.43 21.74 -6.03
C TYR A 318 -17.36 23.27 -5.96
N SER A 319 -18.07 23.98 -6.86
CA SER A 319 -18.04 25.44 -6.95
C SER A 319 -18.67 26.11 -5.72
N ASN A 320 -18.01 27.15 -5.19
CA ASN A 320 -18.54 28.02 -4.13
C ASN A 320 -18.82 29.47 -4.59
N LYS A 321 -18.85 29.69 -5.90
CA LYS A 321 -18.99 31.07 -6.47
C LYS A 321 -20.38 31.68 -6.27
N LYS A 322 -21.41 30.85 -6.08
CA LYS A 322 -22.80 31.31 -5.90
C LYS A 322 -23.37 30.71 -4.62
N LYS A 323 -24.13 31.52 -3.84
CA LYS A 323 -24.72 31.08 -2.57
C LYS A 323 -25.69 29.92 -2.77
N ASP A 324 -26.57 30.00 -3.75
CA ASP A 324 -27.55 28.93 -4.03
C ASP A 324 -26.89 27.60 -4.41
N VAL A 325 -25.76 27.64 -5.11
CA VAL A 325 -24.94 26.45 -5.43
C VAL A 325 -24.32 25.87 -4.19
N VAL A 326 -23.76 26.70 -3.31
CA VAL A 326 -23.23 26.26 -2.01
C VAL A 326 -24.31 25.58 -1.17
N GLU A 327 -25.51 26.18 -1.09
CA GLU A 327 -26.62 25.58 -0.33
C GLU A 327 -27.06 24.23 -0.94
N LYS A 328 -27.07 24.10 -2.26
CA LYS A 328 -27.36 22.82 -2.94
C LYS A 328 -26.28 21.78 -2.70
N PHE A 329 -24.99 22.17 -2.73
CA PHE A 329 -23.89 21.27 -2.40
C PHE A 329 -23.99 20.74 -0.97
N ARG A 330 -24.29 21.61 -0.02
CA ARG A 330 -24.51 21.23 1.39
C ARG A 330 -25.70 20.29 1.55
N ALA A 331 -26.81 20.57 0.87
CA ALA A 331 -27.99 19.71 0.85
C ALA A 331 -27.70 18.34 0.21
N PHE A 332 -26.91 18.29 -0.87
CA PHE A 332 -26.45 17.07 -1.49
C PHE A 332 -25.60 16.23 -0.52
N THR A 333 -24.63 16.84 0.14
CA THR A 333 -23.78 16.17 1.12
C THR A 333 -24.60 15.57 2.27
N ASP A 334 -25.52 16.35 2.85
CA ASP A 334 -26.40 15.87 3.93
C ASP A 334 -27.32 14.72 3.46
N HIS A 335 -27.84 14.81 2.23
CA HIS A 335 -28.70 13.79 1.64
C HIS A 335 -27.97 12.43 1.55
N TYR A 336 -26.74 12.40 1.01
CA TYR A 336 -26.00 11.15 0.84
C TYR A 336 -25.40 10.61 2.15
N ILE A 337 -25.07 11.45 3.11
CA ILE A 337 -24.76 11.03 4.49
C ILE A 337 -25.95 10.23 5.05
N ARG A 338 -27.16 10.80 4.97
CA ARG A 338 -28.37 10.15 5.52
C ARG A 338 -28.78 8.92 4.73
N LEU A 339 -28.60 8.93 3.43
CA LEU A 339 -28.90 7.78 2.58
C LEU A 339 -28.03 6.58 2.98
N VAL A 340 -26.72 6.78 3.08
CA VAL A 340 -25.76 5.73 3.48
C VAL A 340 -26.05 5.23 4.90
N GLU A 341 -26.35 6.13 5.84
CA GLU A 341 -26.75 5.75 7.20
C GLU A 341 -28.07 4.99 7.25
N GLY A 342 -28.99 5.28 6.35
CA GLY A 342 -30.27 4.56 6.22
C GLY A 342 -30.08 3.07 5.91
N PHE A 343 -28.94 2.69 5.32
CA PHE A 343 -28.51 1.30 5.10
C PHE A 343 -27.63 0.74 6.22
N GLY A 344 -27.54 1.44 7.36
CA GLY A 344 -26.75 1.00 8.52
C GLY A 344 -25.24 1.16 8.37
N LYS A 345 -24.78 1.96 7.41
CA LYS A 345 -23.36 2.26 7.20
C LYS A 345 -22.98 3.59 7.84
N GLN A 346 -21.70 3.80 8.08
CA GLN A 346 -21.14 5.08 8.51
C GLN A 346 -20.63 5.84 7.28
N ALA A 347 -21.07 7.08 7.10
CA ALA A 347 -20.63 7.91 6.00
C ALA A 347 -19.23 8.47 6.24
N CYS A 348 -18.40 8.44 5.19
CA CYS A 348 -17.15 9.15 5.10
C CYS A 348 -17.25 10.21 3.99
N VAL A 349 -16.65 11.39 4.21
CA VAL A 349 -16.68 12.52 3.29
C VAL A 349 -15.30 13.16 3.14
N TRP A 350 -14.99 13.74 1.98
CA TRP A 350 -13.89 14.68 1.86
C TRP A 350 -14.25 15.98 2.54
N GLY A 351 -13.28 16.62 3.17
CA GLY A 351 -13.46 17.90 3.81
C GLY A 351 -13.64 19.03 2.80
N ALA A 352 -14.84 19.68 2.78
CA ALA A 352 -15.17 20.79 1.87
C ALA A 352 -15.99 21.90 2.53
N LEU A 353 -16.40 21.77 3.78
CA LEU A 353 -17.43 22.65 4.37
C LEU A 353 -16.91 24.03 4.84
N THR A 354 -15.61 24.26 4.89
CA THR A 354 -15.04 25.62 5.03
C THR A 354 -15.08 26.33 3.68
N HIS A 355 -14.77 25.63 2.58
CA HIS A 355 -14.88 26.15 1.21
C HIS A 355 -16.35 26.39 0.83
N ALA A 356 -17.23 25.45 1.11
CA ALA A 356 -18.68 25.55 0.91
C ALA A 356 -19.38 26.07 2.17
N LYS A 357 -18.97 27.25 2.67
CA LYS A 357 -19.60 27.89 3.83
C LYS A 357 -21.01 28.36 3.48
N GLY A 358 -22.02 27.85 4.18
CA GLY A 358 -23.43 28.15 3.93
C GLY A 358 -24.30 27.91 5.16
N ASP A 359 -25.61 28.10 4.99
CA ASP A 359 -26.61 28.05 6.05
C ASP A 359 -27.32 26.67 6.13
N THR A 360 -27.37 25.93 5.02
CA THR A 360 -27.96 24.58 5.00
C THR A 360 -27.18 23.64 5.91
N PRO A 361 -27.83 23.03 6.92
CA PRO A 361 -27.16 22.15 7.85
C PRO A 361 -26.68 20.87 7.15
N VAL A 362 -25.51 20.39 7.56
CA VAL A 362 -24.95 19.10 7.15
C VAL A 362 -24.70 18.26 8.39
N LYS A 363 -25.21 17.04 8.40
CA LYS A 363 -25.05 16.13 9.54
C LYS A 363 -23.56 15.85 9.80
N SER A 364 -23.16 15.95 11.07
CA SER A 364 -21.78 15.68 11.52
C SER A 364 -21.67 14.49 12.47
N GLU A 365 -22.75 14.22 13.22
CA GLU A 365 -22.76 13.10 14.15
C GLU A 365 -22.57 11.76 13.43
N ASN A 366 -21.62 10.94 13.90
CA ASN A 366 -21.23 9.65 13.32
C ASN A 366 -20.67 9.74 11.89
N VAL A 367 -20.23 10.92 11.45
CA VAL A 367 -19.60 11.13 10.15
C VAL A 367 -18.09 11.25 10.30
N ILE A 368 -17.34 10.58 9.42
CA ILE A 368 -15.88 10.67 9.35
C ILE A 368 -15.52 11.60 8.20
N MET A 369 -14.66 12.58 8.47
CA MET A 369 -14.19 13.53 7.47
C MET A 369 -12.70 13.34 7.19
N SER A 370 -12.36 13.13 5.93
CA SER A 370 -10.98 13.11 5.43
C SER A 370 -10.48 14.55 5.31
N ALA A 371 -9.58 14.95 6.22
CA ALA A 371 -9.03 16.31 6.29
C ALA A 371 -7.77 16.40 5.44
N TRP A 372 -7.93 16.83 4.19
CA TRP A 372 -6.88 16.83 3.17
C TRP A 372 -6.27 18.22 2.94
N TYR A 373 -7.09 19.27 2.86
CA TYR A 373 -6.64 20.64 2.64
C TYR A 373 -7.38 21.61 3.58
N ASN A 374 -6.61 22.37 4.36
CA ASN A 374 -7.17 23.26 5.39
C ASN A 374 -8.04 24.40 4.83
N GLY A 375 -7.84 24.78 3.55
CA GLY A 375 -8.66 25.76 2.87
C GLY A 375 -10.05 25.24 2.48
N TYR A 376 -10.18 23.94 2.27
CA TYR A 376 -11.46 23.27 2.03
C TYR A 376 -12.17 22.89 3.33
N ALA A 377 -11.43 22.42 4.32
CA ALA A 377 -11.98 22.12 5.64
C ALA A 377 -10.96 22.48 6.73
N ASN A 378 -11.25 23.53 7.49
CA ASN A 378 -10.45 23.87 8.67
C ASN A 378 -10.65 22.79 9.74
N PRO A 379 -9.61 22.05 10.15
CA PRO A 379 -9.78 20.91 11.05
C PRO A 379 -10.40 21.28 12.40
N LYS A 380 -10.07 22.45 12.96
CA LYS A 380 -10.64 22.92 14.24
C LYS A 380 -12.13 23.15 14.13
N ASP A 381 -12.55 23.88 13.08
CA ASP A 381 -13.96 24.18 12.83
C ASP A 381 -14.77 22.89 12.62
N MET A 382 -14.17 21.89 11.92
CA MET A 382 -14.84 20.61 11.67
C MET A 382 -15.01 19.80 12.96
N ILE A 383 -14.01 19.77 13.82
CA ILE A 383 -14.12 19.12 15.14
C ILE A 383 -15.18 19.81 16.02
N GLU A 384 -15.21 21.15 16.02
CA GLU A 384 -16.23 21.94 16.76
C GLU A 384 -17.65 21.64 16.26
N GLN A 385 -17.81 21.36 14.96
CA GLN A 385 -19.09 20.94 14.38
C GLN A 385 -19.45 19.48 14.67
N GLY A 386 -18.54 18.69 15.26
CA GLY A 386 -18.81 17.31 15.70
C GLY A 386 -18.27 16.21 14.78
N TYR A 387 -17.55 16.53 13.72
CA TYR A 387 -16.91 15.53 12.85
C TYR A 387 -15.76 14.83 13.56
N LYS A 388 -15.56 13.54 13.25
CA LYS A 388 -14.32 12.83 13.52
C LYS A 388 -13.43 12.90 12.27
N LEU A 389 -12.14 13.15 12.44
CA LEU A 389 -11.23 13.38 11.34
C LEU A 389 -10.28 12.20 11.09
N ILE A 390 -9.97 11.98 9.82
CA ILE A 390 -8.79 11.26 9.37
C ILE A 390 -7.81 12.28 8.81
N SER A 391 -6.57 12.24 9.27
CA SER A 391 -5.49 13.09 8.75
C SER A 391 -4.97 12.54 7.43
N ILE A 392 -5.17 13.29 6.36
CA ILE A 392 -4.69 12.96 5.02
C ILE A 392 -4.19 14.22 4.29
N PRO A 393 -3.29 15.03 4.91
CA PRO A 393 -2.89 16.33 4.36
C PRO A 393 -2.18 16.19 3.01
N ASP A 394 -2.73 16.85 1.99
CA ASP A 394 -2.28 16.79 0.59
C ASP A 394 -0.79 17.14 0.40
N GLY A 395 -0.34 18.19 1.05
CA GLY A 395 1.06 18.65 0.99
C GLY A 395 2.06 17.76 1.73
N LEU A 396 1.63 16.65 2.36
CA LEU A 396 2.50 15.75 3.13
C LEU A 396 2.39 14.29 2.70
N VAL A 397 1.18 13.80 2.40
CA VAL A 397 0.91 12.38 2.24
C VAL A 397 0.20 12.01 0.93
N TYR A 398 0.11 12.95 -0.03
CA TYR A 398 -0.34 12.65 -1.39
C TYR A 398 0.84 12.25 -2.27
N ILE A 399 0.71 11.10 -2.92
CA ILE A 399 1.57 10.64 -4.01
C ILE A 399 0.80 10.90 -5.30
N VAL A 400 1.35 11.70 -6.21
CA VAL A 400 0.80 11.89 -7.56
C VAL A 400 1.91 11.60 -8.57
N PRO A 401 1.95 10.37 -9.10
CA PRO A 401 3.06 9.89 -9.90
C PRO A 401 3.39 10.80 -11.09
N ALA A 402 4.63 11.26 -11.15
CA ALA A 402 5.20 12.11 -12.20
C ALA A 402 4.48 13.48 -12.43
N ALA A 403 3.57 13.91 -11.57
CA ALA A 403 2.77 15.13 -11.78
C ALA A 403 3.56 16.42 -11.62
N GLY A 404 4.49 16.48 -10.65
CA GLY A 404 5.37 17.64 -10.43
C GLY A 404 4.80 18.74 -9.53
N TYR A 405 3.53 18.67 -9.12
CA TYR A 405 2.89 19.60 -8.17
C TYR A 405 2.62 18.99 -6.79
N TYR A 406 2.56 17.67 -6.68
CA TYR A 406 2.61 16.91 -5.44
C TYR A 406 3.83 15.99 -5.44
N TYR A 407 4.02 15.21 -4.39
CA TYR A 407 5.13 14.27 -4.32
C TYR A 407 4.99 13.14 -5.35
N ASP A 408 6.05 12.90 -6.10
CA ASP A 408 6.23 11.67 -6.86
C ASP A 408 6.59 10.50 -5.92
N TYR A 409 7.47 10.79 -4.96
CA TYR A 409 7.79 9.92 -3.81
C TYR A 409 7.67 10.75 -2.54
N LEU A 410 7.01 10.23 -1.51
CA LEU A 410 6.88 10.96 -0.24
C LEU A 410 8.26 11.20 0.40
N ASN A 411 8.37 12.31 1.11
CA ASN A 411 9.53 12.57 1.97
C ASN A 411 9.44 11.72 3.24
N THR A 412 9.77 10.43 3.11
CA THR A 412 9.68 9.44 4.18
C THR A 412 10.52 9.81 5.40
N LYS A 413 11.67 10.48 5.20
CA LYS A 413 12.49 10.97 6.32
C LYS A 413 11.72 12.00 7.15
N TYR A 414 11.17 13.03 6.50
CA TYR A 414 10.40 14.05 7.21
C TYR A 414 9.21 13.44 7.95
N LEU A 415 8.46 12.55 7.27
CA LEU A 415 7.29 11.89 7.85
C LEU A 415 7.66 11.03 9.07
N TYR A 416 8.74 10.26 8.97
CA TYR A 416 9.22 9.42 10.06
C TYR A 416 9.67 10.23 11.28
N GLU A 417 10.43 11.31 11.06
CA GLU A 417 11.02 12.11 12.14
C GLU A 417 10.01 13.10 12.76
N ASN A 418 9.05 13.62 11.98
CA ASN A 418 8.28 14.79 12.40
C ASN A 418 6.76 14.61 12.40
N TRP A 419 6.20 13.79 11.47
CA TRP A 419 4.76 13.73 11.29
C TRP A 419 4.11 12.67 12.19
N THR A 420 2.92 12.98 12.68
CA THR A 420 1.93 12.01 13.20
C THR A 420 0.53 12.43 12.73
N PRO A 421 -0.50 11.56 12.84
CA PRO A 421 -1.86 11.90 12.41
C PRO A 421 -2.46 13.17 13.02
N VAL A 422 -1.93 13.68 14.12
CA VAL A 422 -2.41 14.93 14.73
C VAL A 422 -1.90 16.18 14.02
N GLN A 423 -0.99 16.05 13.05
CA GLN A 423 -0.59 17.13 12.16
C GLN A 423 -1.42 17.08 10.86
N ILE A 424 -2.38 17.97 10.74
CA ILE A 424 -3.27 18.10 9.57
C ILE A 424 -2.93 19.41 8.86
N GLY A 425 -2.07 19.35 7.85
CA GLY A 425 -1.53 20.53 7.19
C GLY A 425 -0.82 21.45 8.18
N LYS A 426 -1.34 22.66 8.36
CA LYS A 426 -0.83 23.65 9.33
C LYS A 426 -1.42 23.51 10.74
N ALA A 427 -2.47 22.73 10.91
CA ALA A 427 -3.09 22.49 12.21
C ALA A 427 -2.37 21.33 12.93
N VAL A 428 -2.10 21.53 14.20
CA VAL A 428 -1.49 20.50 15.07
C VAL A 428 -2.35 20.37 16.33
N PHE A 429 -2.65 19.14 16.69
CA PHE A 429 -3.48 18.79 17.84
C PHE A 429 -2.63 18.03 18.88
N PRO A 430 -3.13 17.85 20.11
CA PRO A 430 -2.49 16.96 21.09
C PRO A 430 -2.37 15.53 20.54
N GLU A 431 -1.30 14.84 20.87
CA GLU A 431 -1.15 13.42 20.53
C GLU A 431 -2.34 12.61 21.06
N LYS A 432 -2.85 11.70 20.20
CA LYS A 432 -4.01 10.85 20.53
C LYS A 432 -5.29 11.62 20.81
N ASP A 433 -5.46 12.80 20.22
CA ASP A 433 -6.71 13.53 20.30
C ASP A 433 -7.88 12.63 19.85
N PRO A 434 -8.92 12.45 20.66
CA PRO A 434 -10.01 11.51 20.36
C PRO A 434 -10.88 11.93 19.16
N SER A 435 -10.71 13.15 18.66
CA SER A 435 -11.39 13.65 17.46
C SER A 435 -10.64 13.23 16.18
N ILE A 436 -9.40 12.79 16.30
CA ILE A 436 -8.57 12.33 15.19
C ILE A 436 -8.44 10.81 15.27
N LEU A 437 -9.15 10.11 14.39
CA LEU A 437 -9.20 8.64 14.39
C LEU A 437 -7.88 8.01 13.95
N GLY A 438 -7.09 8.74 13.17
CA GLY A 438 -5.81 8.28 12.66
C GLY A 438 -5.40 9.00 11.39
N GLY A 439 -4.58 8.35 10.59
CA GLY A 439 -4.06 8.89 9.35
C GLY A 439 -4.30 7.99 8.16
N MET A 440 -4.20 8.59 7.00
CA MET A 440 -4.23 7.93 5.70
C MET A 440 -3.25 8.63 4.76
N PHE A 441 -2.72 7.92 3.79
CA PHE A 441 -2.00 8.50 2.66
C PHE A 441 -2.66 8.04 1.37
N ALA A 442 -2.42 8.76 0.27
CA ALA A 442 -3.11 8.52 -0.98
C ALA A 442 -2.15 8.41 -2.15
N VAL A 443 -2.52 7.60 -3.15
CA VAL A 443 -1.98 7.69 -4.50
C VAL A 443 -3.09 8.10 -5.45
N TRP A 444 -2.86 9.21 -6.16
CA TRP A 444 -3.75 9.78 -7.17
C TRP A 444 -3.13 9.62 -8.55
N ASN A 445 -3.90 9.15 -9.51
CA ASN A 445 -3.44 8.92 -10.89
C ASN A 445 -3.87 10.06 -11.82
N ASP A 446 -3.69 11.32 -11.39
CA ASP A 446 -4.18 12.53 -12.05
C ASP A 446 -3.82 12.63 -13.53
N HIS A 447 -2.60 12.22 -13.89
CA HIS A 447 -2.08 12.29 -15.25
C HIS A 447 -2.35 10.98 -16.01
N VAL A 448 -3.59 10.83 -16.47
CA VAL A 448 -3.99 9.69 -17.31
C VAL A 448 -3.10 9.61 -18.55
N GLY A 449 -2.53 8.44 -18.82
CA GLY A 449 -1.67 8.23 -19.99
C GLY A 449 -0.20 8.63 -19.78
N ASN A 450 0.25 8.84 -18.53
CA ASN A 450 1.63 9.23 -18.19
C ASN A 450 2.64 8.08 -18.19
N GLY A 451 2.26 6.87 -18.61
CA GLY A 451 3.16 5.71 -18.68
C GLY A 451 3.45 5.00 -17.35
N ILE A 452 2.82 5.39 -16.26
CA ILE A 452 2.96 4.74 -14.95
C ILE A 452 2.28 3.36 -14.97
N SER A 453 3.03 2.33 -14.57
CA SER A 453 2.51 0.98 -14.32
C SER A 453 2.13 0.77 -12.84
N THR A 454 1.49 -0.36 -12.54
CA THR A 454 1.24 -0.75 -11.14
C THR A 454 2.54 -1.01 -10.37
N LYS A 455 3.58 -1.47 -11.03
CA LYS A 455 4.93 -1.61 -10.43
C LYS A 455 5.53 -0.27 -10.05
N ASP A 456 5.36 0.76 -10.90
CA ASP A 456 5.78 2.13 -10.58
C ASP A 456 4.98 2.71 -9.41
N ILE A 457 3.69 2.42 -9.32
CA ILE A 457 2.85 2.78 -8.17
C ILE A 457 3.39 2.11 -6.91
N HIS A 458 3.65 0.79 -6.97
CA HIS A 458 4.18 0.04 -5.84
C HIS A 458 5.50 0.61 -5.32
N HIS A 459 6.43 0.94 -6.22
CA HIS A 459 7.71 1.57 -5.86
C HIS A 459 7.57 2.89 -5.09
N ARG A 460 6.49 3.64 -5.34
CA ARG A 460 6.17 4.91 -4.66
C ARG A 460 5.45 4.68 -3.34
N VAL A 461 4.52 3.76 -3.33
CA VAL A 461 3.62 3.49 -2.20
C VAL A 461 4.30 2.66 -1.11
N TYR A 462 5.09 1.65 -1.46
CA TYR A 462 5.60 0.69 -0.48
C TYR A 462 6.53 1.31 0.58
N PRO A 463 7.54 2.14 0.24
CA PRO A 463 8.33 2.86 1.25
C PRO A 463 7.51 3.80 2.14
N ALA A 464 6.51 4.45 1.53
CA ALA A 464 5.58 5.32 2.25
C ALA A 464 4.72 4.52 3.24
N LEU A 465 4.18 3.37 2.81
CA LEU A 465 3.38 2.47 3.64
C LEU A 465 4.16 2.00 4.88
N GLN A 466 5.39 1.51 4.70
CA GLN A 466 6.24 1.08 5.81
C GLN A 466 6.49 2.21 6.81
N THR A 467 6.79 3.42 6.31
CA THR A 467 7.05 4.60 7.14
C THR A 467 5.80 5.02 7.91
N LEU A 468 4.66 5.13 7.22
CA LEU A 468 3.41 5.62 7.80
C LEU A 468 2.76 4.58 8.72
N ALA A 469 2.97 3.29 8.46
CA ALA A 469 2.58 2.23 9.40
C ALA A 469 3.23 2.44 10.78
N VAL A 470 4.54 2.79 10.83
CA VAL A 470 5.21 3.15 12.08
C VAL A 470 4.53 4.35 12.73
N LYS A 471 4.28 5.42 11.99
CA LYS A 471 3.73 6.67 12.53
C LYS A 471 2.28 6.55 13.01
N MET A 472 1.48 5.72 12.34
CA MET A 472 0.09 5.48 12.71
C MET A 472 -0.06 4.44 13.83
N TRP A 473 0.89 3.52 13.98
CA TRP A 473 0.90 2.52 15.05
C TRP A 473 1.63 3.04 16.30
N THR A 474 2.90 3.45 16.14
CA THR A 474 3.79 3.82 17.25
C THR A 474 3.63 5.28 17.66
N GLY A 475 3.16 6.15 16.76
CA GLY A 475 3.02 7.58 17.02
C GLY A 475 4.36 8.31 16.94
N LYS A 476 4.59 9.25 17.85
CA LYS A 476 5.82 10.05 17.88
C LYS A 476 7.01 9.35 18.54
N ASP A 477 6.75 8.37 19.40
CA ASP A 477 7.75 7.78 20.31
C ASP A 477 8.54 6.64 19.60
N VAL A 478 9.05 6.91 18.40
CA VAL A 478 9.95 6.00 17.66
C VAL A 478 11.37 6.09 18.25
N SER A 479 12.02 4.96 18.43
CA SER A 479 13.36 4.88 19.02
C SER A 479 14.46 4.54 18.01
N VAL A 480 14.09 3.94 16.86
CA VAL A 480 15.05 3.62 15.79
C VAL A 480 15.32 4.90 14.98
N PRO A 481 16.59 5.32 14.79
CA PRO A 481 16.90 6.45 13.90
C PRO A 481 16.46 6.17 12.45
N TYR A 482 16.04 7.21 11.73
CA TYR A 482 15.54 7.04 10.35
C TYR A 482 16.54 6.32 9.43
N ALA A 483 17.84 6.64 9.52
CA ALA A 483 18.85 6.00 8.68
C ALA A 483 18.93 4.47 8.89
N ASP A 484 18.77 4.03 10.14
CA ASP A 484 18.75 2.61 10.49
C ASP A 484 17.43 1.95 10.06
N PHE A 485 16.31 2.65 10.24
CA PHE A 485 15.00 2.23 9.76
C PHE A 485 15.00 2.05 8.23
N ASP A 486 15.45 3.06 7.48
CA ASP A 486 15.46 3.05 6.02
C ASP A 486 16.34 1.93 5.44
N LYS A 487 17.45 1.62 6.12
CA LYS A 487 18.30 0.49 5.77
C LYS A 487 17.63 -0.85 6.08
N GLN A 488 17.09 -1.02 7.29
CA GLN A 488 16.57 -2.30 7.78
C GLN A 488 15.22 -2.67 7.16
N ARG A 489 14.35 -1.68 6.83
CA ARG A 489 13.04 -1.94 6.19
C ARG A 489 13.16 -2.70 4.88
N ASN A 490 14.27 -2.55 4.16
CA ASN A 490 14.51 -3.27 2.91
C ASN A 490 14.74 -4.77 3.12
N GLY A 491 15.06 -5.21 4.34
CA GLY A 491 15.19 -6.63 4.70
C GLY A 491 13.88 -7.30 5.12
N ILE A 492 12.79 -6.53 5.26
CA ILE A 492 11.47 -7.09 5.59
C ILE A 492 10.70 -7.37 4.29
N SER A 493 10.04 -8.53 4.23
CA SER A 493 9.21 -8.94 3.10
C SER A 493 7.99 -8.03 2.92
N GLU A 494 7.42 -8.01 1.73
CA GLU A 494 6.19 -7.24 1.46
C GLU A 494 5.00 -7.83 2.21
N ALA A 495 4.82 -9.14 2.11
CA ALA A 495 3.90 -9.98 2.90
C ALA A 495 4.14 -11.45 2.50
N PRO A 496 3.60 -12.44 3.24
CA PRO A 496 3.64 -13.82 2.81
C PRO A 496 3.05 -14.02 1.40
N GLY A 497 3.85 -14.57 0.48
CA GLY A 497 3.45 -14.84 -0.90
C GLY A 497 3.30 -13.61 -1.80
N VAL A 498 3.76 -12.44 -1.38
CA VAL A 498 3.74 -11.21 -2.17
C VAL A 498 5.15 -10.77 -2.53
N ASN A 499 5.38 -10.47 -3.80
CA ASN A 499 6.64 -9.95 -4.31
C ASN A 499 6.40 -8.97 -5.47
N GLN A 500 5.73 -7.86 -5.19
CA GLN A 500 5.45 -6.80 -6.18
C GLN A 500 6.73 -6.06 -6.58
N LEU A 501 7.76 -6.05 -5.71
CA LEU A 501 9.09 -5.52 -6.05
C LEU A 501 9.86 -6.40 -7.04
N GLY A 502 9.44 -7.64 -7.30
CA GLY A 502 10.14 -8.57 -8.19
C GLY A 502 11.55 -8.92 -7.70
N ARG A 503 11.75 -9.03 -6.39
CA ARG A 503 13.05 -9.36 -5.80
C ARG A 503 13.42 -10.81 -6.08
N ILE A 504 14.68 -11.02 -6.50
CA ILE A 504 15.27 -12.35 -6.66
C ILE A 504 16.47 -12.44 -5.70
N GLY A 505 16.31 -13.24 -4.65
CA GLY A 505 17.31 -13.34 -3.59
C GLY A 505 17.42 -12.08 -2.71
N THR A 506 18.40 -12.06 -1.82
CA THR A 506 18.60 -11.01 -0.82
C THR A 506 19.81 -10.11 -1.11
N THR A 507 20.66 -10.51 -2.03
CA THR A 507 21.91 -9.78 -2.41
C THR A 507 22.00 -9.61 -3.93
N PRO A 508 22.51 -8.47 -4.41
CA PRO A 508 22.78 -8.28 -5.82
C PRO A 508 23.77 -9.32 -6.36
N GLY A 509 23.51 -9.86 -7.53
CA GLY A 509 24.38 -10.84 -8.16
C GLY A 509 23.79 -11.44 -9.44
N LEU A 510 24.53 -12.37 -10.05
CA LEU A 510 24.02 -13.18 -11.16
C LEU A 510 22.96 -14.15 -10.62
N VAL A 511 21.74 -14.03 -11.11
CA VAL A 511 20.59 -14.84 -10.65
C VAL A 511 20.22 -15.95 -11.62
N TYR A 512 20.59 -15.79 -12.88
CA TYR A 512 20.33 -16.78 -13.93
C TYR A 512 21.27 -16.62 -15.10
N GLU A 513 21.76 -17.74 -15.66
CA GLU A 513 22.55 -17.81 -16.87
C GLU A 513 22.17 -19.06 -17.65
N GLN A 514 22.06 -18.94 -18.98
CA GLN A 514 21.82 -20.05 -19.88
C GLN A 514 22.67 -19.89 -21.14
N ALA A 515 23.49 -20.87 -21.47
CA ALA A 515 24.43 -20.82 -22.58
C ALA A 515 23.76 -20.78 -23.96
N SER A 516 22.56 -21.31 -24.11
CA SER A 516 21.79 -21.31 -25.36
C SER A 516 20.29 -21.32 -25.02
N VAL A 517 19.56 -20.41 -25.65
CA VAL A 517 18.12 -20.23 -25.45
C VAL A 517 17.38 -20.67 -26.70
N ALA A 518 16.50 -21.67 -26.58
CA ALA A 518 15.56 -22.05 -27.61
C ALA A 518 14.34 -21.10 -27.60
N PRO A 519 13.64 -20.91 -28.74
CA PRO A 519 12.39 -20.17 -28.75
C PRO A 519 11.38 -20.71 -27.72
N ASN A 520 10.68 -19.81 -27.04
CA ASN A 520 9.72 -20.11 -25.97
C ASN A 520 10.30 -20.83 -24.74
N SER A 521 11.59 -20.67 -24.47
CA SER A 521 12.21 -21.13 -23.21
C SER A 521 11.68 -20.30 -22.04
N GLU A 522 11.40 -20.97 -20.93
CA GLU A 522 11.04 -20.32 -19.68
C GLU A 522 12.25 -20.21 -18.76
N THR A 523 12.36 -19.11 -18.03
CA THR A 523 13.34 -18.94 -16.95
C THR A 523 12.76 -19.40 -15.61
N PRO A 524 13.59 -19.77 -14.63
CA PRO A 524 13.10 -20.12 -13.29
C PRO A 524 12.49 -18.92 -12.55
N HIS A 525 12.72 -17.69 -13.02
CA HIS A 525 12.21 -16.46 -12.46
C HIS A 525 11.14 -15.88 -13.38
N ARG A 526 9.94 -15.70 -12.86
CA ARG A 526 8.79 -15.21 -13.62
C ARG A 526 8.92 -13.73 -13.99
N GLU A 527 9.54 -12.95 -13.12
CA GLU A 527 9.74 -11.51 -13.28
C GLU A 527 11.01 -11.06 -12.56
N ILE A 528 11.47 -9.87 -12.87
CA ILE A 528 12.62 -9.20 -12.27
C ILE A 528 12.22 -7.78 -11.88
N GLY A 529 12.67 -7.33 -10.70
CA GLY A 529 12.44 -5.96 -10.22
C GLY A 529 13.52 -4.98 -10.65
N TYR A 530 13.38 -3.72 -10.25
CA TYR A 530 14.44 -2.72 -10.41
C TYR A 530 15.68 -3.08 -9.57
N ASP A 531 16.61 -2.54 -9.84
CA ASP A 531 17.93 -2.37 -10.48
C ASP A 531 18.36 -3.69 -11.13
N TYR A 532 18.08 -3.85 -12.38
CA TYR A 532 18.36 -5.09 -13.13
C TYR A 532 19.29 -4.84 -14.31
N LEU A 533 19.93 -5.92 -14.76
CA LEU A 533 20.61 -6.05 -16.06
C LEU A 533 20.27 -7.41 -16.66
N VAL A 534 19.73 -7.41 -17.87
CA VAL A 534 19.50 -8.62 -18.68
C VAL A 534 20.33 -8.51 -19.95
N THR A 535 21.05 -9.57 -20.33
CA THR A 535 21.88 -9.60 -21.54
C THR A 535 21.58 -10.80 -22.42
N PHE A 536 21.67 -10.61 -23.74
CA PHE A 536 21.49 -11.64 -24.75
C PHE A 536 22.59 -11.52 -25.82
N ASP A 537 23.32 -12.60 -26.10
CA ASP A 537 24.13 -12.71 -27.29
C ASP A 537 23.23 -13.14 -28.46
N ILE A 538 23.24 -12.34 -29.52
CA ILE A 538 22.41 -12.59 -30.71
C ILE A 538 23.24 -12.70 -31.97
N ASP A 539 22.74 -13.49 -32.92
CA ASP A 539 23.17 -13.51 -34.33
C ASP A 539 21.99 -12.96 -35.15
N GLY A 540 22.14 -11.73 -35.64
CA GLY A 540 21.03 -10.95 -36.20
C GLY A 540 20.42 -11.57 -37.46
N ALA A 541 19.10 -11.54 -37.53
CA ALA A 541 18.32 -11.89 -38.71
C ALA A 541 17.39 -10.72 -39.10
N ASP A 542 16.76 -10.81 -40.28
CA ASP A 542 15.68 -9.87 -40.62
C ASP A 542 14.42 -10.27 -39.90
N GLU A 543 14.18 -9.65 -38.76
CA GLU A 543 13.05 -9.98 -37.89
C GLU A 543 11.78 -9.25 -38.32
N ALA A 544 10.68 -10.00 -38.33
CA ALA A 544 9.38 -9.41 -38.57
C ALA A 544 8.99 -8.44 -37.44
N LYS A 545 8.23 -7.41 -37.78
CA LYS A 545 7.65 -6.50 -36.77
C LYS A 545 6.82 -7.28 -35.76
N GLY A 546 7.01 -7.02 -34.48
CA GLY A 546 6.38 -7.72 -33.37
C GLY A 546 7.19 -8.91 -32.84
N THR A 547 8.42 -9.16 -33.35
CA THR A 547 9.27 -10.23 -32.82
C THR A 547 9.74 -9.87 -31.41
N GLU A 548 9.40 -10.73 -30.47
CA GLU A 548 9.75 -10.59 -29.06
C GLU A 548 11.14 -11.18 -28.78
N LEU A 549 11.91 -10.54 -27.90
CA LEU A 549 13.14 -11.10 -27.36
C LEU A 549 12.88 -11.82 -26.03
N PHE A 550 12.14 -11.18 -25.13
CA PHE A 550 11.68 -11.80 -23.88
C PHE A 550 10.42 -11.09 -23.36
N ARG A 551 9.73 -11.76 -22.43
CA ARG A 551 8.55 -11.21 -21.77
C ARG A 551 8.44 -11.65 -20.32
N SER A 552 7.76 -10.81 -19.54
CA SER A 552 7.20 -11.13 -18.23
C SER A 552 5.67 -11.02 -18.29
N PRO A 553 4.93 -11.28 -17.20
CA PRO A 553 3.48 -11.07 -17.19
C PRO A 553 3.05 -9.66 -17.60
N ASP A 554 3.82 -8.64 -17.24
CA ASP A 554 3.44 -7.23 -17.35
C ASP A 554 4.22 -6.45 -18.43
N ALA A 555 5.29 -7.03 -18.98
CA ALA A 555 6.16 -6.36 -19.94
C ALA A 555 6.67 -7.28 -21.03
N VAL A 556 6.96 -6.70 -22.21
CA VAL A 556 7.56 -7.37 -23.36
C VAL A 556 8.72 -6.52 -23.86
N PHE A 557 9.87 -7.14 -24.11
CA PHE A 557 10.97 -6.52 -24.87
C PHE A 557 11.01 -7.11 -26.28
N TYR A 558 11.00 -6.23 -27.28
CA TYR A 558 10.99 -6.57 -28.69
C TYR A 558 12.38 -6.49 -29.30
N LEU A 559 12.77 -7.53 -30.03
CA LEU A 559 13.87 -7.48 -30.97
C LEU A 559 13.53 -6.58 -32.19
N SER A 560 12.23 -6.58 -32.57
CA SER A 560 11.65 -5.76 -33.62
C SER A 560 10.26 -5.31 -33.17
N ASP A 561 10.10 -4.06 -32.74
CA ASP A 561 8.81 -3.57 -32.22
C ASP A 561 7.72 -3.58 -33.30
N PRO A 562 6.42 -3.68 -32.93
CA PRO A 562 5.32 -3.85 -33.88
C PRO A 562 5.08 -2.63 -34.78
N ILE A 563 5.57 -1.44 -34.44
CA ILE A 563 5.30 -0.20 -35.17
C ILE A 563 6.48 0.19 -36.07
N ARG A 564 7.67 0.33 -35.50
CA ARG A 564 8.86 0.85 -36.18
C ARG A 564 9.84 -0.23 -36.62
N GLY A 565 9.77 -1.44 -36.05
CA GLY A 565 10.68 -2.54 -36.32
C GLY A 565 12.09 -2.29 -35.75
N MET A 566 12.15 -1.65 -34.61
CA MET A 566 13.37 -1.34 -33.87
C MET A 566 13.35 -2.06 -32.51
N LEU A 567 14.49 -2.09 -31.80
CA LEU A 567 14.49 -2.53 -30.41
C LEU A 567 13.55 -1.64 -29.58
N GLY A 568 12.77 -2.26 -28.71
CA GLY A 568 11.82 -1.51 -27.92
C GLY A 568 11.16 -2.39 -26.85
N PHE A 569 10.31 -1.79 -26.03
CA PHE A 569 9.56 -2.51 -25.03
C PHE A 569 8.15 -1.95 -24.85
N ALA A 570 7.25 -2.82 -24.48
CA ALA A 570 5.90 -2.45 -24.06
C ALA A 570 5.63 -2.97 -22.65
N ARG A 571 4.93 -2.17 -21.86
CA ARG A 571 4.40 -2.54 -20.57
C ARG A 571 3.09 -1.78 -20.32
N ASP A 572 2.15 -2.42 -19.69
CA ASP A 572 0.85 -1.80 -19.33
C ASP A 572 0.23 -0.99 -20.48
N GLY A 573 0.36 -1.51 -21.73
CA GLY A 573 -0.17 -0.89 -22.95
C GLY A 573 0.70 0.24 -23.54
N TYR A 574 1.83 0.61 -22.95
CA TYR A 574 2.69 1.69 -23.44
C TYR A 574 3.92 1.14 -24.17
N LEU A 575 4.05 1.47 -25.48
CA LEU A 575 5.19 1.10 -26.31
C LEU A 575 6.25 2.21 -26.29
N ASN A 576 7.50 1.81 -25.99
CA ASN A 576 8.69 2.64 -26.03
C ASN A 576 9.70 2.04 -27.00
N THR A 577 10.13 2.81 -28.01
CA THR A 577 11.03 2.37 -29.10
C THR A 577 12.37 3.08 -29.01
N PHE A 578 13.46 2.31 -28.98
CA PHE A 578 14.83 2.82 -29.12
C PHE A 578 15.13 3.20 -30.56
N SER A 579 16.14 4.03 -30.77
CA SER A 579 16.62 4.40 -32.10
C SER A 579 17.61 3.38 -32.71
N HIS A 580 17.54 2.12 -32.28
CA HIS A 580 18.45 1.04 -32.64
C HIS A 580 17.71 -0.13 -33.28
N ARG A 581 18.35 -0.70 -34.32
CA ARG A 581 17.89 -1.93 -34.99
C ARG A 581 19.08 -2.88 -35.10
N ILE A 582 18.85 -4.16 -34.94
CA ILE A 582 19.83 -5.20 -35.27
C ILE A 582 19.61 -5.61 -36.72
N HIS A 583 20.70 -5.60 -37.48
CA HIS A 583 20.69 -5.92 -38.89
C HIS A 583 21.04 -7.40 -39.15
N LYS A 584 20.64 -7.91 -40.32
CA LYS A 584 20.97 -9.26 -40.74
C LYS A 584 22.50 -9.47 -40.76
N GLY A 585 22.95 -10.56 -40.09
CA GLY A 585 24.37 -10.92 -40.00
C GLY A 585 25.14 -10.12 -38.92
N GLU A 586 24.51 -9.22 -38.23
CA GLU A 586 25.09 -8.51 -37.09
C GLU A 586 25.14 -9.42 -35.86
N LYS A 587 26.37 -9.56 -35.29
CA LYS A 587 26.56 -10.25 -34.01
C LYS A 587 26.73 -9.22 -32.90
N ALA A 588 25.90 -9.26 -31.92
CA ALA A 588 25.93 -8.30 -30.82
C ALA A 588 25.45 -8.91 -29.49
N THR A 589 25.98 -8.39 -28.41
CA THR A 589 25.38 -8.57 -27.07
C THR A 589 24.44 -7.41 -26.84
N ILE A 590 23.13 -7.68 -26.76
CA ILE A 590 22.13 -6.72 -26.36
C ILE A 590 22.02 -6.77 -24.83
N GLY A 591 22.17 -5.63 -24.17
CA GLY A 591 21.93 -5.46 -22.74
C GLY A 591 20.77 -4.49 -22.50
N ILE A 592 19.93 -4.81 -21.53
CA ILE A 592 18.87 -3.94 -21.03
C ILE A 592 19.07 -3.80 -19.52
N SER A 593 19.30 -2.57 -19.07
CA SER A 593 19.34 -2.28 -17.63
C SER A 593 18.34 -1.19 -17.27
N GLY A 594 17.85 -1.22 -16.05
CA GLY A 594 16.88 -0.24 -15.61
C GLY A 594 16.80 -0.08 -14.10
N ASP A 595 16.39 1.11 -13.74
CA ASP A 595 15.98 1.50 -12.42
C ASP A 595 14.55 2.10 -12.46
N ASN A 596 14.03 2.58 -11.33
CA ASN A 596 12.69 3.17 -11.27
C ASN A 596 12.53 4.54 -11.97
N LYS A 597 13.54 5.00 -12.71
CA LYS A 597 13.56 6.28 -13.43
C LYS A 597 13.88 6.16 -14.90
N SER A 598 14.64 5.13 -15.29
CA SER A 598 15.15 5.01 -16.66
C SER A 598 15.28 3.55 -17.10
N THR A 599 15.28 3.37 -18.44
CA THR A 599 15.66 2.12 -19.10
C THR A 599 16.80 2.40 -20.07
N ARG A 600 17.89 1.63 -19.99
CA ARG A 600 19.09 1.79 -20.80
C ARG A 600 19.25 0.61 -21.76
N LEU A 601 19.57 0.92 -23.01
CA LEU A 601 19.97 -0.06 -24.00
C LEU A 601 21.51 -0.10 -24.07
N LEU A 602 22.06 -1.29 -23.94
CA LEU A 602 23.48 -1.54 -24.12
C LEU A 602 23.71 -2.39 -25.38
N ILE A 603 24.71 -2.05 -26.16
CA ILE A 603 25.20 -2.88 -27.26
C ILE A 603 26.68 -3.18 -26.99
N ASN A 604 27.02 -4.45 -26.95
CA ASN A 604 28.40 -4.92 -26.66
C ASN A 604 28.96 -4.32 -25.36
N GLY A 605 28.12 -4.22 -24.33
CA GLY A 605 28.46 -3.72 -23.00
C GLY A 605 28.51 -2.19 -22.86
N GLN A 606 28.29 -1.43 -23.94
CA GLN A 606 28.25 0.03 -23.90
C GLN A 606 26.81 0.56 -23.95
N VAL A 607 26.47 1.49 -23.06
CA VAL A 607 25.18 2.18 -23.10
C VAL A 607 25.12 3.03 -24.37
N VAL A 608 24.20 2.70 -25.29
CA VAL A 608 24.01 3.41 -26.56
C VAL A 608 22.82 4.35 -26.54
N GLU A 609 21.81 4.06 -25.68
CA GLU A 609 20.63 4.92 -25.51
C GLU A 609 20.06 4.77 -24.09
N GLU A 610 19.56 5.86 -23.56
CA GLU A 610 18.87 5.90 -22.27
C GLU A 610 17.51 6.60 -22.41
N MET A 611 16.47 5.92 -21.96
CA MET A 611 15.12 6.45 -21.89
C MET A 611 14.81 6.90 -20.48
N ASN A 612 14.80 8.21 -20.28
CA ASN A 612 14.37 8.86 -19.05
C ASN A 612 12.91 9.33 -19.16
N THR A 613 12.33 9.79 -18.06
CA THR A 613 11.06 10.49 -18.09
C THR A 613 11.07 11.60 -19.13
N GLN A 614 10.08 11.59 -20.02
CA GLN A 614 9.93 12.53 -21.11
C GLN A 614 8.84 13.53 -20.84
N LYS A 615 9.07 14.81 -21.14
CA LYS A 615 8.04 15.84 -21.09
C LYS A 615 7.26 15.85 -22.40
N LEU A 616 5.97 15.55 -22.34
CA LEU A 616 5.04 15.68 -23.46
C LEU A 616 4.34 17.04 -23.39
N TYR A 617 4.20 17.71 -24.54
CA TYR A 617 3.59 19.03 -24.63
C TYR A 617 2.26 18.96 -25.37
N TYR A 618 1.29 19.69 -24.86
CA TYR A 618 -0.07 19.81 -25.37
C TYR A 618 -0.41 21.27 -25.64
N ASN A 619 -1.45 21.53 -26.42
CA ASN A 619 -2.01 22.88 -26.62
C ASN A 619 -0.97 23.93 -27.05
N ALA A 620 -0.13 23.61 -28.05
CA ALA A 620 0.99 24.42 -28.52
C ALA A 620 1.98 24.82 -27.41
N GLY A 621 2.24 23.88 -26.48
CA GLY A 621 3.22 24.03 -25.40
C GLY A 621 2.71 24.73 -24.15
N LYS A 622 1.42 25.04 -24.07
CA LYS A 622 0.82 25.65 -22.87
C LYS A 622 0.68 24.69 -21.70
N ASP A 623 0.42 23.42 -22.01
CA ASP A 623 0.26 22.35 -21.03
C ASP A 623 1.35 21.31 -21.24
N SER A 624 1.76 20.63 -20.19
CA SER A 624 2.73 19.55 -20.27
C SER A 624 2.46 18.45 -19.24
N MET A 625 2.83 17.22 -19.61
CA MET A 625 2.75 16.04 -18.76
C MET A 625 4.11 15.32 -18.79
N ASN A 626 4.55 14.80 -17.67
CA ASN A 626 5.70 13.92 -17.62
C ASN A 626 5.25 12.49 -17.95
N TYR A 627 5.95 11.86 -18.89
CA TYR A 627 5.72 10.49 -19.34
C TYR A 627 6.88 9.59 -18.89
N VAL A 628 6.58 8.55 -18.12
CA VAL A 628 7.57 7.63 -17.55
C VAL A 628 7.86 6.49 -18.51
N ARG A 629 9.15 6.16 -18.70
CA ARG A 629 9.64 5.16 -19.64
C ARG A 629 10.56 4.13 -18.99
N THR A 630 10.00 3.40 -18.02
CA THR A 630 10.69 2.30 -17.32
C THR A 630 10.15 0.96 -17.81
N LEU A 631 10.96 -0.10 -17.84
CA LEU A 631 10.55 -1.40 -18.38
C LEU A 631 9.81 -2.28 -17.35
N VAL A 632 10.12 -2.18 -16.07
CA VAL A 632 9.54 -3.04 -15.02
C VAL A 632 8.19 -2.57 -14.54
#